data_4a4516c808fabcbfc32a6a68a8abf34e
#
_entry.id   4a4516c808fabcbfc32a6a68a8abf34e
#
_cell.length_a   1.000
_cell.length_b   1.000
_cell.length_c   1.000
_cell.angle_alpha   90.00
_cell.angle_beta   90.00
_cell.angle_gamma   90.00
#
_symmetry.space_group_name_H-M   'P 1'
#
loop_
_entity.id
_entity.type
_entity.pdbx_description
1 polymer ?
#
loop_
_entity_poly.entity_id
_entity_poly.type
_entity_poly.pdbx_seq_one_letter_code
_entity_poly.pdbx_strand_id
1 'polypeptide(L)'
;MKNLRSTANASSESLFELGMMYATGCSRPFDLVSAHMWFNLAATNGNERAIGMRQEIATEMSRVEIAAAQRAARTWSAELFSDQTVANPTGAAA
;
A
#
# COMPACT_ATOMS: atom_id res chain seq x y z
N MET A 1 -1.83 -5.25 -23.98
CA MET A 1 -0.63 -5.42 -23.78
C MET A 1 0.04 -4.43 -22.99
N LYS A 2 0.43 -3.42 -23.59
CA LYS A 2 1.03 -2.38 -22.94
C LYS A 2 0.14 -1.93 -21.85
N ASN A 3 -1.12 -1.94 -22.02
CA ASN A 3 -2.04 -1.47 -21.06
C ASN A 3 -1.94 -2.15 -19.74
N LEU A 4 -1.85 -3.40 -19.75
CA LEU A 4 -1.77 -4.14 -18.52
C LEU A 4 -0.56 -3.71 -17.75
N ARG A 5 0.54 -3.61 -18.42
CA ARG A 5 1.73 -3.23 -17.78
C ARG A 5 1.61 -1.84 -17.26
N SER A 6 1.05 -0.97 -18.02
CA SER A 6 0.92 0.39 -17.63
C SER A 6 0.05 0.50 -16.41
N THR A 7 -0.99 -0.28 -16.37
CA THR A 7 -1.91 -0.24 -15.27
C THR A 7 -1.19 -0.66 -13.99
N ALA A 8 -0.38 -1.66 -14.09
CA ALA A 8 0.31 -2.14 -12.92
C ALA A 8 1.24 -1.05 -12.41
N ASN A 9 1.93 -0.39 -13.31
CA ASN A 9 2.86 0.65 -12.91
C ASN A 9 2.10 1.83 -12.36
N ALA A 10 0.98 2.15 -12.97
CA ALA A 10 0.18 3.26 -12.55
C ALA A 10 -0.33 2.99 -11.14
N SER A 11 -0.66 1.74 -10.86
CA SER A 11 -1.15 1.39 -9.55
C SER A 11 -0.07 1.64 -8.51
N SER A 12 1.13 1.22 -8.80
CA SER A 12 2.22 1.37 -7.88
C SER A 12 2.51 2.85 -7.66
N GLU A 13 2.46 3.64 -8.71
CA GLU A 13 2.72 5.06 -8.62
C GLU A 13 1.59 5.74 -7.84
N SER A 14 0.37 5.35 -8.12
CA SER A 14 -0.77 5.95 -7.45
C SER A 14 -0.72 5.67 -5.96
N LEU A 15 -0.33 4.47 -5.60
CA LEU A 15 -0.24 4.10 -4.19
C LEU A 15 0.86 4.91 -3.52
N PHE A 16 1.96 5.15 -4.24
CA PHE A 16 3.05 5.92 -3.70
C PHE A 16 2.58 7.37 -3.46
N GLU A 17 1.85 7.91 -4.39
CA GLU A 17 1.35 9.26 -4.26
C GLU A 17 0.37 9.41 -3.10
N LEU A 18 -0.46 8.40 -2.89
CA LEU A 18 -1.36 8.44 -1.76
C LEU A 18 -0.55 8.49 -0.47
N GLY A 19 0.53 7.70 -0.43
CA GLY A 19 1.40 7.71 0.74
C GLY A 19 1.97 9.11 0.97
N MET A 20 2.39 9.76 -0.11
CA MET A 20 2.96 11.09 0.01
C MET A 20 1.94 12.11 0.50
N MET A 21 0.71 11.96 0.05
CA MET A 21 -0.35 12.89 0.47
C MET A 21 -0.57 12.82 1.97
N TYR A 22 -0.60 11.60 2.52
CA TYR A 22 -0.80 11.45 3.94
C TYR A 22 0.45 11.81 4.73
N ALA A 23 1.61 11.57 4.16
CA ALA A 23 2.86 11.89 4.84
C ALA A 23 3.14 13.38 4.91
N THR A 24 2.60 14.13 3.96
CA THR A 24 2.86 15.56 3.91
C THR A 24 1.64 16.38 4.33
N GLY A 25 0.49 15.75 4.40
CA GLY A 25 -0.73 16.47 4.74
C GLY A 25 -1.22 17.32 3.58
N CYS A 26 -0.75 17.08 2.39
CA CYS A 26 -1.07 17.87 1.26
C CYS A 26 -2.43 17.53 0.75
N SER A 27 -3.33 17.44 0.56
CA SER A 27 -4.63 17.12 0.09
C SER A 27 -5.42 16.31 1.08
N ARG A 28 -4.76 15.78 2.09
CA ARG A 28 -5.46 14.99 3.08
C ARG A 28 -4.83 15.25 4.42
N PRO A 29 -5.53 14.99 5.51
CA PRO A 29 -4.99 15.21 6.83
C PRO A 29 -3.72 14.37 7.02
N PHE A 30 -2.76 14.93 7.69
CA PHE A 30 -1.50 14.27 7.94
C PHE A 30 -1.77 13.00 8.75
N ASP A 31 -1.24 11.88 8.35
CA ASP A 31 -1.50 10.61 9.02
C ASP A 31 -0.42 9.61 8.65
N LEU A 32 0.53 9.39 9.54
CA LEU A 32 1.63 8.51 9.25
C LEU A 32 1.24 7.03 9.15
N VAL A 33 0.21 6.63 9.86
CA VAL A 33 -0.23 5.25 9.79
C VAL A 33 -0.75 4.99 8.37
N SER A 34 -1.57 5.89 7.85
CA SER A 34 -2.09 5.75 6.51
C SER A 34 -0.97 5.85 5.49
N ALA A 35 -0.04 6.77 5.71
CA ALA A 35 1.07 6.94 4.78
C ALA A 35 1.90 5.65 4.72
N HIS A 36 2.19 5.07 5.87
CA HIS A 36 2.98 3.86 5.94
C HIS A 36 2.25 2.72 5.22
N MET A 37 0.94 2.63 5.40
CA MET A 37 0.14 1.63 4.76
C MET A 37 0.24 1.74 3.23
N TRP A 38 0.04 2.95 2.71
CA TRP A 38 0.09 3.15 1.27
C TRP A 38 1.49 2.92 0.70
N PHE A 39 2.53 3.34 1.42
CA PHE A 39 3.89 3.10 0.97
C PHE A 39 4.17 1.60 0.97
N ASN A 40 3.64 0.89 1.96
CA ASN A 40 3.85 -0.54 2.04
C ASN A 40 3.21 -1.23 0.82
N LEU A 41 2.01 -0.82 0.47
CA LEU A 41 1.33 -1.38 -0.69
C LEU A 41 2.08 -1.02 -1.97
N ALA A 42 2.58 0.20 -2.07
CA ALA A 42 3.32 0.61 -3.24
C ALA A 42 4.60 -0.22 -3.37
N ALA A 43 5.27 -0.45 -2.26
CA ALA A 43 6.51 -1.20 -2.26
C ALA A 43 6.25 -2.65 -2.69
N THR A 44 5.16 -3.22 -2.19
CA THR A 44 4.80 -4.58 -2.53
C THR A 44 4.54 -4.69 -4.03
N ASN A 45 4.07 -3.61 -4.62
CA ASN A 45 3.80 -3.60 -6.04
C ASN A 45 4.97 -3.08 -6.88
N GLY A 46 6.13 -3.11 -6.31
CA GLY A 46 7.34 -2.78 -7.07
C GLY A 46 7.89 -1.36 -7.02
N ASN A 47 7.31 -0.50 -6.23
CA ASN A 47 7.81 0.86 -6.18
C ASN A 47 8.94 0.96 -5.18
N GLU A 48 10.16 1.08 -5.66
CA GLU A 48 11.32 1.11 -4.79
C GLU A 48 11.42 2.36 -3.94
N ARG A 49 10.93 3.46 -4.44
CA ARG A 49 11.00 4.69 -3.67
C ARG A 49 10.14 4.57 -2.43
N ALA A 50 9.07 3.77 -2.51
CA ALA A 50 8.18 3.61 -1.39
C ALA A 50 8.87 2.91 -0.22
N ILE A 51 9.85 2.06 -0.51
CA ILE A 51 10.55 1.36 0.53
C ILE A 51 11.31 2.37 1.39
N GLY A 52 11.99 3.30 0.73
CA GLY A 52 12.74 4.32 1.44
C GLY A 52 11.83 5.22 2.26
N MET A 53 10.71 5.63 1.66
CA MET A 53 9.81 6.51 2.36
C MET A 53 9.17 5.81 3.55
N ARG A 54 8.85 4.53 3.38
CA ARG A 54 8.25 3.77 4.46
C ARG A 54 9.22 3.71 5.64
N GLN A 55 10.48 3.45 5.36
CA GLN A 55 11.46 3.37 6.39
C GLN A 55 11.68 4.71 7.07
N GLU A 56 11.68 5.74 6.29
CA GLU A 56 11.88 7.07 6.81
C GLU A 56 10.78 7.49 7.77
N ILE A 57 9.53 7.31 7.42
CA ILE A 57 8.46 7.73 8.31
C ILE A 57 8.33 6.79 9.49
N ALA A 58 8.75 5.54 9.34
CA ALA A 58 8.67 4.59 10.44
C ALA A 58 9.49 5.05 11.64
N THR A 59 10.52 5.83 11.40
CA THR A 59 11.35 6.30 12.50
C THR A 59 10.58 7.23 13.42
N GLU A 60 9.48 7.78 12.93
CA GLU A 60 8.67 8.67 13.73
C GLU A 60 7.40 8.00 14.24
N MET A 61 7.27 6.71 14.05
CA MET A 61 6.07 6.00 14.43
C MET A 61 6.37 5.03 15.56
N SER A 62 5.35 4.74 16.36
CA SER A 62 5.52 3.80 17.44
C SER A 62 5.35 2.41 16.86
N ARG A 63 5.75 1.40 17.60
CA ARG A 63 5.62 0.04 17.16
C ARG A 63 4.17 -0.31 16.94
N VAL A 64 3.28 0.21 17.78
CA VAL A 64 1.86 -0.05 17.65
C VAL A 64 1.35 0.56 16.37
N GLU A 65 1.81 1.74 16.02
CA GLU A 65 1.38 2.39 14.80
C GLU A 65 1.87 1.64 13.57
N ILE A 66 3.11 1.18 13.61
CA ILE A 66 3.66 0.44 12.49
C ILE A 66 2.88 -0.86 12.32
N ALA A 67 2.57 -1.53 13.42
CA ALA A 67 1.83 -2.77 13.35
C ALA A 67 0.43 -2.52 12.78
N ALA A 68 -0.18 -1.41 13.16
CA ALA A 68 -1.50 -1.07 12.66
C ALA A 68 -1.44 -0.84 11.14
N ALA A 69 -0.40 -0.14 10.70
CA ALA A 69 -0.25 0.15 9.28
C ALA A 69 -0.04 -1.15 8.50
N GLN A 70 0.72 -2.08 9.06
CA GLN A 70 0.97 -3.33 8.39
C GLN A 70 -0.29 -4.18 8.30
N ARG A 71 -1.11 -4.16 9.34
CA ARG A 71 -2.35 -4.91 9.31
C ARG A 71 -3.29 -4.30 8.27
N ALA A 72 -3.34 -2.97 8.22
CA ALA A 72 -4.18 -2.29 7.27
C ALA A 72 -3.73 -2.60 5.85
N ALA A 73 -2.42 -2.68 5.63
CA ALA A 73 -1.89 -2.98 4.31
C ALA A 73 -2.30 -4.38 3.88
N ARG A 74 -2.31 -5.32 4.81
CA ARG A 74 -2.71 -6.68 4.46
C ARG A 74 -4.18 -6.73 4.08
N THR A 75 -5.01 -5.96 4.78
CA THR A 75 -6.43 -5.93 4.51
C THR A 75 -6.67 -5.31 3.13
N TRP A 76 -6.01 -4.20 2.85
CA TRP A 76 -6.16 -3.56 1.57
C TRP A 76 -5.64 -4.45 0.44
N SER A 77 -4.57 -5.15 0.70
CA SER A 77 -3.99 -6.01 -0.29
C SER A 77 -5.00 -7.10 -0.66
N ALA A 78 -5.64 -7.67 0.34
CA ALA A 78 -6.62 -8.72 0.11
C ALA A 78 -7.78 -8.16 -0.69
N GLU A 79 -8.22 -6.96 -0.38
CA GLU A 79 -9.32 -6.35 -1.07
C GLU A 79 -8.97 -5.99 -2.50
N LEU A 80 -7.81 -5.42 -2.71
CA LEU A 80 -7.38 -5.03 -4.03
C LEU A 80 -7.22 -6.20 -4.97
N PHE A 81 -6.83 -7.31 -4.45
CA PHE A 81 -6.64 -8.47 -5.29
C PHE A 81 -7.69 -9.56 -5.10
N SER A 82 -8.82 -9.19 -4.57
CA SER A 82 -9.86 -10.18 -4.33
C SER A 82 -10.34 -10.82 -5.63
N ASP A 83 -10.32 -10.08 -6.70
CA ASP A 83 -10.77 -10.62 -7.96
C ASP A 83 -9.90 -11.79 -8.37
N GLN A 84 -8.65 -11.67 -8.12
CA GLN A 84 -7.76 -12.71 -8.48
C GLN A 84 -7.91 -13.90 -7.60
N THR A 85 -8.20 -13.61 -6.37
CA THR A 85 -8.30 -14.69 -5.46
C THR A 85 -9.58 -15.39 -5.67
N VAL A 86 -10.52 -14.72 -6.19
CA VAL A 86 -11.79 -15.32 -6.44
C VAL A 86 -11.58 -16.57 -7.18
N ALA A 87 -10.67 -16.57 -8.00
CA ALA A 87 -10.43 -17.70 -8.80
C ALA A 87 -10.15 -18.86 -7.92
N ASN A 88 -9.75 -18.59 -6.75
CA ASN A 88 -9.37 -19.65 -5.95
C ASN A 88 -10.26 -19.85 -4.81
N PRO A 89 -11.38 -19.53 -4.93
CA PRO A 89 -12.34 -19.59 -3.89
C PRO A 89 -12.51 -20.96 -3.50
N THR A 90 -12.39 -21.69 -4.38
CA THR A 90 -12.52 -22.98 -4.18
C THR A 90 -11.77 -23.32 -3.09
N GLY A 91 -10.63 -22.97 -3.24
CA GLY A 91 -9.75 -23.31 -2.23
C GLY A 91 -10.47 -22.93 -1.04
N ALA A 92 -10.85 -21.79 -1.07
CA ALA A 92 -11.49 -21.26 0.06
C ALA A 92 -12.56 -22.18 0.44
N ALA A 93 -13.40 -22.40 -0.38
CA ALA A 93 -14.53 -23.16 -0.08
C ALA A 93 -14.07 -24.39 0.61
N ALA A 94 -13.12 -24.88 0.14
CA ALA A 94 -12.71 -26.12 0.69
C ALA A 94 -12.40 -25.94 2.15
#